data_f61a7b41b7dd2ea79e918c06ccd8ebdf
#
_entry.id   f61a7b41b7dd2ea79e918c06ccd8ebdf
#
_cell.length_a   1.000
_cell.length_b   1.000
_cell.length_c   1.000
_cell.angle_alpha   90.00
_cell.angle_beta   90.00
_cell.angle_gamma   90.00
#
_symmetry.space_group_name_H-M   'P 1'
#
loop_
_entity.id
_entity.type
_entity.pdbx_description
1 polymer ?
#
loop_
_entity_poly.entity_id
_entity_poly.type
_entity_poly.pdbx_seq_one_letter_code
_entity_poly.pdbx_strand_id
1 'polypeptide(L)'
;MGESLDIISKVDSDPRFGEVNTIRPATGRTDIKAWQKSVQTLLRTLQRPRYVATGLLPEFQQIEGRHAFIKNHQLPPYEKKEWKGDGTEELPGMDMDEKLKLYAEAMAKDPAPLLEDLNAKLVELNDIIYSENYCSEGGFSLDDIDLWARLRSITIIKDVVWPAKLRNYMDNLSALGDVPLYDQMAL
;
A
#
# COMPACT_ATOMS: atom_id res chain seq x y z
N MET A 1 12.77 14.80 -7.04
CA MET A 1 12.01 14.52 -5.81
C MET A 1 12.80 13.44 -5.10
N GLY A 2 13.10 13.64 -3.83
CA GLY A 2 13.79 12.64 -3.01
C GLY A 2 12.90 11.39 -2.83
N GLU A 3 13.54 10.26 -2.65
CA GLU A 3 12.85 9.02 -2.24
C GLU A 3 12.18 9.25 -0.88
N SER A 4 11.10 8.53 -0.60
CA SER A 4 10.35 8.67 0.66
C SER A 4 11.23 8.45 1.90
N LEU A 5 12.21 7.56 1.83
CA LEU A 5 13.18 7.33 2.90
C LEU A 5 14.09 8.54 3.17
N ASP A 6 14.48 9.29 2.14
CA ASP A 6 15.27 10.53 2.30
C ASP A 6 14.46 11.60 3.03
N ILE A 7 13.15 11.67 2.72
CA ILE A 7 12.23 12.60 3.40
C ILE A 7 12.11 12.23 4.88
N ILE A 8 11.90 10.95 5.19
CA ILE A 8 11.79 10.45 6.56
C ILE A 8 13.08 10.79 7.34
N SER A 9 14.24 10.45 6.79
CA SER A 9 15.55 10.74 7.43
C SER A 9 15.74 12.22 7.69
N LYS A 10 15.33 13.08 6.75
CA LYS A 10 15.41 14.53 6.92
C LYS A 10 14.48 15.04 8.01
N VAL A 11 13.25 14.53 8.09
CA VAL A 11 12.29 14.91 9.13
C VAL A 11 12.78 14.44 10.50
N ASP A 12 13.21 13.19 10.62
CA ASP A 12 13.69 12.58 11.87
C ASP A 12 14.98 13.22 12.42
N SER A 13 15.78 13.87 11.57
CA SER A 13 17.01 14.57 11.98
C SER A 13 16.82 16.06 12.29
N ASP A 14 15.64 16.63 12.03
CA ASP A 14 15.38 18.06 12.15
C ASP A 14 14.55 18.37 13.41
N PRO A 15 15.12 19.07 14.43
CA PRO A 15 14.45 19.32 15.71
C PRO A 15 13.19 20.19 15.59
N ARG A 16 12.92 20.79 14.43
CA ARG A 16 11.67 21.52 14.18
C ARG A 16 10.45 20.62 14.10
N PHE A 17 10.66 19.31 13.85
CA PHE A 17 9.59 18.33 13.72
C PHE A 17 9.38 17.46 14.95
N GLY A 18 10.18 17.63 16.01
CA GLY A 18 10.04 16.90 17.25
C GLY A 18 11.39 16.37 17.77
N GLU A 19 11.33 15.30 18.55
CA GLU A 19 12.50 14.58 19.02
C GLU A 19 13.25 13.96 17.84
N VAL A 20 14.57 14.15 17.80
CA VAL A 20 15.40 13.71 16.66
C VAL A 20 15.92 12.29 16.85
N ASN A 21 16.18 11.61 15.74
CA ASN A 21 16.76 10.27 15.69
C ASN A 21 15.93 9.22 16.44
N THR A 22 14.61 9.34 16.36
CA THR A 22 13.66 8.43 16.99
C THR A 22 13.46 7.16 16.18
N ILE A 23 13.71 7.21 14.86
CA ILE A 23 13.51 6.11 13.92
C ILE A 23 14.83 5.36 13.71
N ARG A 24 14.84 4.08 14.05
CA ARG A 24 16.01 3.22 13.80
C ARG A 24 16.20 2.98 12.31
N PRO A 25 17.45 2.79 11.84
CA PRO A 25 17.72 2.37 10.47
C PRO A 25 17.02 1.06 10.12
N ALA A 26 16.83 0.82 8.82
CA ALA A 26 16.34 -0.46 8.34
C ALA A 26 17.26 -1.62 8.77
N THR A 27 16.65 -2.71 9.21
CA THR A 27 17.41 -3.87 9.74
C THR A 27 17.87 -4.85 8.66
N GLY A 28 17.48 -4.59 7.40
CA GLY A 28 17.88 -5.44 6.26
C GLY A 28 17.08 -6.74 6.14
N ARG A 29 15.87 -6.83 6.72
CA ARG A 29 14.98 -7.99 6.66
C ARG A 29 14.62 -8.36 5.21
N THR A 30 15.33 -9.37 4.69
CA THR A 30 15.11 -9.89 3.32
C THR A 30 13.82 -10.68 3.19
N ASP A 31 13.37 -11.34 4.26
CA ASP A 31 12.13 -12.09 4.34
C ASP A 31 10.89 -11.17 4.20
N ILE A 32 10.84 -10.06 4.95
CA ILE A 32 9.78 -9.04 4.82
C ILE A 32 9.77 -8.46 3.41
N LYS A 33 10.93 -8.12 2.85
CA LYS A 33 11.03 -7.61 1.47
C LYS A 33 10.57 -8.63 0.44
N ALA A 34 10.89 -9.91 0.62
CA ALA A 34 10.42 -10.99 -0.24
C ALA A 34 8.90 -11.13 -0.16
N TRP A 35 8.33 -11.07 1.04
CA TRP A 35 6.89 -11.08 1.25
C TRP A 35 6.22 -9.88 0.54
N GLN A 36 6.70 -8.66 0.76
CA GLN A 36 6.17 -7.46 0.10
C GLN A 36 6.17 -7.58 -1.42
N LYS A 37 7.24 -8.15 -1.99
CA LYS A 37 7.33 -8.41 -3.44
C LYS A 37 6.30 -9.44 -3.90
N SER A 38 6.11 -10.52 -3.12
CA SER A 38 5.18 -11.60 -3.46
C SER A 38 3.72 -11.16 -3.53
N VAL A 39 3.31 -10.18 -2.70
CA VAL A 39 1.93 -9.68 -2.66
C VAL A 39 1.66 -8.48 -3.56
N GLN A 40 2.68 -7.92 -4.19
CA GLN A 40 2.56 -6.64 -4.90
C GLN A 40 1.49 -6.64 -6.00
N THR A 41 1.44 -7.69 -6.82
CA THR A 41 0.45 -7.81 -7.90
C THR A 41 -0.96 -7.98 -7.34
N LEU A 42 -1.11 -8.85 -6.34
CA LEU A 42 -2.36 -9.09 -5.65
C LEU A 42 -2.93 -7.80 -5.04
N LEU A 43 -2.09 -7.06 -4.31
CA LEU A 43 -2.50 -5.79 -3.71
C LEU A 43 -2.88 -4.74 -4.75
N ARG A 44 -2.12 -4.60 -5.84
CA ARG A 44 -2.46 -3.67 -6.91
C ARG A 44 -3.83 -3.95 -7.52
N THR A 45 -4.18 -5.22 -7.66
CA THR A 45 -5.48 -5.63 -8.19
C THR A 45 -6.62 -5.30 -7.23
N LEU A 46 -6.44 -5.51 -5.94
CA LEU A 46 -7.47 -5.30 -4.93
C LEU A 46 -7.62 -3.84 -4.49
N GLN A 47 -6.50 -3.17 -4.16
CA GLN A 47 -6.55 -1.85 -3.51
C GLN A 47 -6.79 -0.69 -4.48
N ARG A 48 -6.18 -0.73 -5.69
CA ARG A 48 -6.23 0.42 -6.61
C ARG A 48 -7.63 0.80 -7.06
N PRO A 49 -8.50 -0.16 -7.48
CA PRO A 49 -9.89 0.15 -7.79
C PRO A 49 -10.65 0.73 -6.60
N ARG A 50 -10.38 0.23 -5.39
CA ARG A 50 -11.01 0.68 -4.15
C ARG A 50 -10.63 2.12 -3.78
N TYR A 51 -9.38 2.51 -3.95
CA TYR A 51 -8.96 3.90 -3.76
C TYR A 51 -9.77 4.88 -4.61
N VAL A 52 -9.95 4.54 -5.88
CA VAL A 52 -10.71 5.38 -6.80
C VAL A 52 -12.20 5.36 -6.47
N ALA A 53 -12.76 4.20 -6.12
CA ALA A 53 -14.18 4.04 -5.83
C ALA A 53 -14.62 4.72 -4.53
N THR A 54 -13.77 4.69 -3.48
CA THR A 54 -14.10 5.28 -2.17
C THR A 54 -13.96 6.80 -2.15
N GLY A 55 -13.18 7.39 -3.04
CA GLY A 55 -12.78 8.79 -2.89
C GLY A 55 -12.05 9.05 -1.56
N LEU A 56 -11.30 8.06 -1.09
CA LEU A 56 -10.66 7.96 0.23
C LEU A 56 -9.84 9.18 0.63
N LEU A 57 -9.03 9.67 -0.30
CA LEU A 57 -8.18 10.83 -0.09
C LEU A 57 -8.81 12.06 -0.76
N PRO A 58 -8.55 13.28 -0.26
CA PRO A 58 -9.10 14.50 -0.86
C PRO A 58 -8.87 14.62 -2.37
N GLU A 59 -7.71 14.17 -2.85
CA GLU A 59 -7.38 14.14 -4.28
C GLU A 59 -8.27 13.21 -5.09
N PHE A 60 -8.83 12.14 -4.49
CA PHE A 60 -9.75 11.22 -5.17
C PHE A 60 -11.21 11.68 -5.14
N GLN A 61 -11.53 12.72 -4.39
CA GLN A 61 -12.85 13.35 -4.43
C GLN A 61 -13.03 14.18 -5.72
N GLN A 62 -11.91 14.64 -6.29
CA GLN A 62 -11.89 15.38 -7.56
C GLN A 62 -11.64 14.42 -8.73
N ILE A 63 -12.32 14.65 -9.85
CA ILE A 63 -12.20 13.80 -11.03
C ILE A 63 -10.79 13.82 -11.61
N GLU A 64 -10.16 14.99 -11.62
CA GLU A 64 -8.80 15.19 -12.11
C GLU A 64 -7.78 14.39 -11.29
N GLY A 65 -7.94 14.34 -9.96
CA GLY A 65 -7.12 13.54 -9.07
C GLY A 65 -7.27 12.05 -9.35
N ARG A 66 -8.51 11.56 -9.52
CA ARG A 66 -8.78 10.17 -9.92
C ARG A 66 -8.15 9.83 -11.28
N HIS A 67 -8.31 10.70 -12.27
CA HIS A 67 -7.70 10.51 -13.59
C HIS A 67 -6.17 10.50 -13.51
N ALA A 68 -5.55 11.40 -12.72
CA ALA A 68 -4.11 11.43 -12.52
C ALA A 68 -3.61 10.14 -11.84
N PHE A 69 -4.35 9.62 -10.86
CA PHE A 69 -4.02 8.35 -10.23
C PHE A 69 -4.12 7.19 -11.23
N ILE A 70 -5.24 7.04 -11.92
CA ILE A 70 -5.49 5.99 -12.92
C ILE A 70 -4.43 6.04 -14.02
N LYS A 71 -4.10 7.24 -14.53
CA LYS A 71 -3.07 7.44 -15.56
C LYS A 71 -1.71 6.87 -15.12
N ASN A 72 -1.38 7.00 -13.83
CA ASN A 72 -0.06 6.66 -13.29
C ASN A 72 0.05 5.26 -12.70
N HIS A 73 -1.08 4.57 -12.44
CA HIS A 73 -1.12 3.30 -11.74
C HIS A 73 -1.85 2.23 -12.54
N GLN A 74 -1.07 1.43 -13.27
CA GLN A 74 -1.62 0.32 -14.06
C GLN A 74 -2.28 -0.75 -13.18
N LEU A 75 -3.27 -1.44 -13.75
CA LEU A 75 -3.82 -2.66 -13.17
C LEU A 75 -3.12 -3.90 -13.75
N PRO A 76 -2.85 -4.94 -12.98
CA PRO A 76 -2.41 -6.22 -13.53
C PRO A 76 -3.48 -6.80 -14.50
N PRO A 77 -3.08 -7.44 -15.63
CA PRO A 77 -1.70 -7.83 -15.95
C PRO A 77 -0.88 -6.79 -16.74
N TYR A 78 -1.39 -5.59 -16.91
CA TYR A 78 -0.76 -4.57 -17.74
C TYR A 78 0.57 -4.07 -17.17
N GLU A 79 1.55 -3.96 -18.02
CA GLU A 79 2.84 -3.37 -17.68
C GLU A 79 2.80 -1.83 -17.78
N LYS A 80 3.79 -1.17 -17.18
CA LYS A 80 3.84 0.29 -17.17
C LYS A 80 3.88 0.92 -18.54
N LYS A 81 4.58 0.30 -19.51
CA LYS A 81 4.67 0.80 -20.89
C LYS A 81 3.34 0.70 -21.61
N GLU A 82 2.65 -0.42 -21.54
CA GLU A 82 1.31 -0.59 -22.13
C GLU A 82 0.33 0.43 -21.58
N TRP A 83 0.40 0.68 -20.26
CA TRP A 83 -0.50 1.62 -19.59
C TRP A 83 -0.22 3.07 -19.93
N LYS A 84 1.05 3.49 -19.88
CA LYS A 84 1.45 4.90 -20.03
C LYS A 84 1.90 5.28 -21.42
N GLY A 85 2.32 4.32 -22.23
CA GLY A 85 3.12 4.54 -23.41
C GLY A 85 4.59 4.81 -23.06
N ASP A 86 5.41 4.91 -24.09
CA ASP A 86 6.82 5.29 -24.00
C ASP A 86 7.13 6.63 -24.69
N GLY A 87 6.08 7.30 -25.18
CA GLY A 87 6.18 8.59 -25.88
C GLY A 87 6.37 8.46 -27.39
N THR A 88 6.32 7.24 -27.93
CA THR A 88 6.37 6.99 -29.39
C THR A 88 4.96 6.82 -29.97
N GLU A 89 4.84 6.96 -31.29
CA GLU A 89 3.60 6.67 -32.02
C GLU A 89 3.25 5.18 -32.00
N GLU A 90 4.27 4.31 -31.90
CA GLU A 90 4.10 2.85 -31.88
C GLU A 90 3.55 2.37 -30.53
N LEU A 91 3.81 3.13 -29.43
CA LEU A 91 3.31 2.79 -28.11
C LEU A 91 2.76 4.05 -27.39
N PRO A 92 1.60 4.57 -27.82
CA PRO A 92 1.02 5.79 -27.24
C PRO A 92 0.47 5.58 -25.82
N GLY A 93 0.33 4.33 -25.38
CA GLY A 93 -0.35 3.94 -24.14
C GLY A 93 -1.87 3.89 -24.30
N MET A 94 -2.53 3.35 -23.29
CA MET A 94 -3.99 3.28 -23.25
C MET A 94 -4.60 4.68 -23.11
N ASP A 95 -5.76 4.89 -23.71
CA ASP A 95 -6.53 6.10 -23.46
C ASP A 95 -7.19 6.10 -22.07
N MET A 96 -7.77 7.23 -21.66
CA MET A 96 -8.34 7.36 -20.32
C MET A 96 -9.64 6.57 -20.18
N ASP A 97 -10.47 6.51 -21.21
CA ASP A 97 -11.77 5.83 -21.16
C ASP A 97 -11.57 4.31 -21.04
N GLU A 98 -10.58 3.75 -21.74
CA GLU A 98 -10.19 2.35 -21.59
C GLU A 98 -9.69 2.06 -20.18
N LYS A 99 -8.82 2.90 -19.61
CA LYS A 99 -8.34 2.77 -18.23
C LYS A 99 -9.47 2.83 -17.20
N LEU A 100 -10.38 3.77 -17.36
CA LEU A 100 -11.56 3.90 -16.47
C LEU A 100 -12.44 2.65 -16.51
N LYS A 101 -12.67 2.12 -17.72
CA LYS A 101 -13.42 0.88 -17.91
C LYS A 101 -12.76 -0.28 -17.19
N LEU A 102 -11.44 -0.46 -17.35
CA LEU A 102 -10.69 -1.53 -16.67
C LEU A 102 -10.74 -1.40 -15.14
N TYR A 103 -10.67 -0.18 -14.59
CA TYR A 103 -10.82 0.05 -13.16
C TYR A 103 -12.23 -0.31 -12.67
N ALA A 104 -13.28 0.05 -13.41
CA ALA A 104 -14.65 -0.31 -13.08
C ALA A 104 -14.89 -1.83 -13.14
N GLU A 105 -14.37 -2.49 -14.17
CA GLU A 105 -14.44 -3.94 -14.31
C GLU A 105 -13.69 -4.66 -13.18
N ALA A 106 -12.50 -4.17 -12.81
CA ALA A 106 -11.74 -4.73 -11.70
C ALA A 106 -12.47 -4.59 -10.36
N MET A 107 -13.18 -3.47 -10.15
CA MET A 107 -13.98 -3.25 -8.93
C MET A 107 -15.21 -4.15 -8.89
N ALA A 108 -15.80 -4.48 -10.05
CA ALA A 108 -17.02 -5.29 -10.15
C ALA A 108 -16.75 -6.81 -10.05
N LYS A 109 -15.48 -7.24 -10.18
CA LYS A 109 -15.14 -8.68 -10.08
C LYS A 109 -15.32 -9.19 -8.66
N ASP A 110 -15.76 -10.45 -8.55
CA ASP A 110 -15.77 -11.17 -7.27
C ASP A 110 -14.37 -11.21 -6.66
N PRO A 111 -14.15 -10.60 -5.48
CA PRO A 111 -12.84 -10.58 -4.85
C PRO A 111 -12.49 -11.89 -4.12
N ALA A 112 -13.42 -12.82 -3.92
CA ALA A 112 -13.23 -13.99 -3.05
C ALA A 112 -11.95 -14.81 -3.34
N PRO A 113 -11.60 -15.15 -4.59
CA PRO A 113 -10.36 -15.89 -4.85
C PRO A 113 -9.10 -15.11 -4.47
N LEU A 114 -9.12 -13.79 -4.70
CA LEU A 114 -7.99 -12.92 -4.35
C LEU A 114 -7.90 -12.67 -2.83
N LEU A 115 -9.03 -12.69 -2.13
CA LEU A 115 -9.07 -12.60 -0.67
C LEU A 115 -8.50 -13.86 -0.01
N GLU A 116 -8.80 -15.04 -0.56
CA GLU A 116 -8.21 -16.29 -0.08
C GLU A 116 -6.69 -16.25 -0.16
N ASP A 117 -6.15 -15.87 -1.32
CA ASP A 117 -4.70 -15.67 -1.51
C ASP A 117 -4.12 -14.63 -0.55
N LEU A 118 -4.81 -13.49 -0.39
CA LEU A 118 -4.36 -12.43 0.51
C LEU A 118 -4.33 -12.89 1.97
N ASN A 119 -5.38 -13.56 2.43
CA ASN A 119 -5.46 -14.08 3.79
C ASN A 119 -4.35 -15.09 4.07
N ALA A 120 -4.03 -15.98 3.12
CA ALA A 120 -2.90 -16.89 3.24
C ALA A 120 -1.56 -16.12 3.36
N LYS A 121 -1.38 -15.06 2.56
CA LYS A 121 -0.19 -14.19 2.64
C LYS A 121 -0.09 -13.42 3.96
N LEU A 122 -1.20 -13.01 4.54
CA LEU A 122 -1.19 -12.36 5.86
C LEU A 122 -0.80 -13.34 6.99
N VAL A 123 -1.17 -14.62 6.87
CA VAL A 123 -0.70 -15.66 7.81
C VAL A 123 0.82 -15.84 7.68
N GLU A 124 1.37 -15.95 6.46
CA GLU A 124 2.82 -15.99 6.24
C GLU A 124 3.54 -14.80 6.90
N LEU A 125 3.02 -13.58 6.72
CA LEU A 125 3.60 -12.38 7.33
C LEU A 125 3.51 -12.39 8.85
N ASN A 126 2.37 -12.81 9.40
CA ASN A 126 2.17 -12.93 10.84
C ASN A 126 3.25 -13.80 11.51
N ASP A 127 3.70 -14.85 10.82
CA ASP A 127 4.71 -15.75 11.37
C ASP A 127 6.11 -15.14 11.35
N ILE A 128 6.40 -14.24 10.41
CA ILE A 128 7.73 -13.65 10.25
C ILE A 128 7.91 -12.29 10.94
N ILE A 129 6.85 -11.54 11.25
CA ILE A 129 7.00 -10.32 12.06
C ILE A 129 7.43 -10.65 13.48
N TYR A 130 8.29 -9.82 14.04
CA TYR A 130 8.87 -10.05 15.37
C TYR A 130 7.81 -10.03 16.47
N SER A 131 6.97 -9.00 16.52
CA SER A 131 5.99 -8.81 17.58
C SER A 131 4.74 -8.05 17.10
N GLU A 132 3.79 -7.85 17.98
CA GLU A 132 2.63 -6.99 17.76
C GLU A 132 2.93 -5.49 17.84
N ASN A 133 4.16 -5.10 18.17
CA ASN A 133 4.57 -3.69 18.24
C ASN A 133 5.52 -3.32 17.11
N TYR A 134 6.41 -4.24 16.72
CA TYR A 134 7.45 -3.98 15.71
C TYR A 134 7.65 -5.19 14.80
N CYS A 135 7.93 -4.93 13.54
CA CYS A 135 8.19 -5.99 12.57
C CYS A 135 9.57 -6.62 12.73
N SER A 136 10.52 -5.91 13.35
CA SER A 136 11.90 -6.34 13.58
C SER A 136 12.29 -6.20 15.04
N GLU A 137 13.27 -7.00 15.49
CA GLU A 137 13.86 -6.89 16.82
C GLU A 137 14.52 -5.52 17.00
N GLY A 138 14.46 -5.00 18.23
CA GLY A 138 15.14 -3.75 18.59
C GLY A 138 14.28 -2.49 18.56
N GLY A 139 13.02 -2.54 18.12
CA GLY A 139 12.07 -1.43 18.22
C GLY A 139 11.75 -0.77 16.88
N PHE A 140 11.08 0.37 16.94
CA PHE A 140 10.56 1.08 15.78
C PHE A 140 11.65 1.49 14.78
N SER A 141 11.48 1.17 13.52
CA SER A 141 12.48 1.32 12.47
C SER A 141 11.88 1.74 11.13
N LEU A 142 12.72 2.03 10.15
CA LEU A 142 12.30 2.27 8.76
C LEU A 142 11.58 1.07 8.16
N ASP A 143 11.86 -0.16 8.61
CA ASP A 143 11.14 -1.36 8.16
C ASP A 143 9.66 -1.32 8.58
N ASP A 144 9.36 -0.80 9.79
CA ASP A 144 7.99 -0.65 10.27
C ASP A 144 7.21 0.37 9.44
N ILE A 145 7.83 1.49 9.10
CA ILE A 145 7.18 2.53 8.29
C ILE A 145 6.82 1.98 6.90
N ASP A 146 7.76 1.29 6.24
CA ASP A 146 7.54 0.72 4.90
C ASP A 146 6.50 -0.40 4.92
N LEU A 147 6.61 -1.33 5.88
CA LEU A 147 5.67 -2.44 6.02
C LEU A 147 4.27 -1.95 6.39
N TRP A 148 4.16 -1.11 7.43
CA TRP A 148 2.88 -0.61 7.92
C TRP A 148 2.13 0.20 6.85
N ALA A 149 2.80 1.07 6.12
CA ALA A 149 2.19 1.85 5.04
C ALA A 149 1.56 0.93 3.97
N ARG A 150 2.22 -0.18 3.65
CA ARG A 150 1.70 -1.18 2.71
C ARG A 150 0.51 -1.93 3.30
N LEU A 151 0.59 -2.36 4.56
CA LEU A 151 -0.50 -3.06 5.23
C LEU A 151 -1.71 -2.15 5.45
N ARG A 152 -1.50 -0.87 5.75
CA ARG A 152 -2.57 0.10 5.86
C ARG A 152 -3.41 0.15 4.58
N SER A 153 -2.77 0.03 3.43
CA SER A 153 -3.49 -0.02 2.16
C SER A 153 -4.40 -1.24 1.99
N ILE A 154 -4.17 -2.31 2.75
CA ILE A 154 -5.02 -3.51 2.75
C ILE A 154 -6.31 -3.27 3.54
N THR A 155 -6.30 -2.40 4.54
CA THR A 155 -7.48 -2.15 5.38
C THR A 155 -8.66 -1.49 4.64
N ILE A 156 -8.46 -1.04 3.40
CA ILE A 156 -9.56 -0.60 2.50
C ILE A 156 -10.32 -1.77 1.88
N ILE A 157 -9.80 -2.99 1.99
CA ILE A 157 -10.39 -4.19 1.40
C ILE A 157 -11.27 -4.84 2.45
N LYS A 158 -12.56 -4.94 2.17
CA LYS A 158 -13.53 -5.59 3.06
C LYS A 158 -13.27 -7.09 3.15
N ASP A 159 -13.69 -7.69 4.25
CA ASP A 159 -13.67 -9.14 4.50
C ASP A 159 -12.26 -9.77 4.56
N VAL A 160 -11.22 -8.97 4.75
CA VAL A 160 -9.86 -9.47 5.02
C VAL A 160 -9.81 -10.09 6.42
N VAL A 161 -9.30 -11.32 6.49
CA VAL A 161 -9.11 -12.04 7.77
C VAL A 161 -7.70 -11.76 8.30
N TRP A 162 -7.62 -10.90 9.29
CA TRP A 162 -6.35 -10.51 9.91
C TRP A 162 -5.94 -11.50 11.02
N PRO A 163 -4.74 -12.10 10.97
CA PRO A 163 -4.17 -12.80 12.12
C PRO A 163 -3.96 -11.85 13.31
N ALA A 164 -4.22 -12.34 14.52
CA ALA A 164 -4.30 -11.49 15.71
C ALA A 164 -3.04 -10.64 15.97
N LYS A 165 -1.83 -11.26 15.92
CA LYS A 165 -0.57 -10.53 16.14
C LYS A 165 -0.38 -9.43 15.08
N LEU A 166 -0.69 -9.72 13.82
CA LEU A 166 -0.55 -8.76 12.72
C LEU A 166 -1.60 -7.64 12.84
N ARG A 167 -2.83 -7.94 13.26
CA ARG A 167 -3.84 -6.92 13.50
C ARG A 167 -3.45 -6.00 14.66
N ASN A 168 -2.96 -6.56 15.76
CA ASN A 168 -2.45 -5.76 16.88
C ASN A 168 -1.28 -4.87 16.46
N TYR A 169 -0.36 -5.38 15.61
CA TYR A 169 0.72 -4.58 15.04
C TYR A 169 0.17 -3.36 14.24
N MET A 170 -0.87 -3.57 13.44
CA MET A 170 -1.51 -2.50 12.68
C MET A 170 -2.15 -1.45 13.59
N ASP A 171 -2.89 -1.89 14.61
CA ASP A 171 -3.59 -1.02 15.54
C ASP A 171 -2.63 -0.25 16.45
N ASN A 172 -1.57 -0.90 16.94
CA ASN A 172 -0.54 -0.27 17.77
C ASN A 172 0.21 0.83 17.02
N LEU A 173 0.62 0.60 15.79
CA LEU A 173 1.30 1.63 14.99
C LEU A 173 0.35 2.72 14.50
N SER A 174 -0.93 2.40 14.25
CA SER A 174 -1.97 3.39 13.99
C SER A 174 -2.12 4.35 15.17
N ALA A 175 -2.19 3.82 16.38
CA ALA A 175 -2.30 4.60 17.61
C ALA A 175 -1.02 5.41 17.89
N LEU A 176 0.15 4.81 17.70
CA LEU A 176 1.45 5.48 17.89
C LEU A 176 1.64 6.69 16.98
N GLY A 177 1.24 6.56 15.72
CA GLY A 177 1.40 7.60 14.71
C GLY A 177 0.20 8.55 14.58
N ASP A 178 -0.89 8.31 15.31
CA ASP A 178 -2.18 9.00 15.15
C ASP A 178 -2.66 8.99 13.67
N VAL A 179 -2.46 7.86 12.98
CA VAL A 179 -2.82 7.69 11.58
C VAL A 179 -3.89 6.62 11.45
N PRO A 180 -5.15 6.97 11.14
CA PRO A 180 -6.25 6.01 11.10
C PRO A 180 -6.09 4.97 10.01
N LEU A 181 -6.54 3.74 10.28
CA LEU A 181 -6.74 2.70 9.28
C LEU A 181 -7.98 3.03 8.41
N TYR A 182 -8.13 2.31 7.30
CA TYR A 182 -9.23 2.54 6.35
C TYR A 182 -10.45 1.63 6.56
N ASP A 183 -10.49 0.87 7.66
CA ASP A 183 -11.55 -0.11 7.93
C ASP A 183 -12.97 0.45 7.77
N GLN A 184 -13.20 1.70 8.20
CA GLN A 184 -14.53 2.35 8.10
C GLN A 184 -14.96 2.66 6.66
N MET A 185 -14.03 2.63 5.73
CA MET A 185 -14.23 2.95 4.31
C MET A 185 -14.04 1.72 3.43
N ALA A 186 -13.86 0.54 4.03
CA ALA A 186 -13.58 -0.71 3.32
C ALA A 186 -14.75 -1.14 2.42
N LEU A 187 -14.42 -1.52 1.18
CA LEU A 187 -15.33 -2.02 0.15
C LEU A 187 -14.98 -3.45 -0.24
#